data_3d49b50520470db4d81dba3b24f1ed8e
#
_entry.id   3d49b50520470db4d81dba3b24f1ed8e
#
_cell.length_a   1.000
_cell.length_b   1.000
_cell.length_c   1.000
_cell.angle_alpha   90.00
_cell.angle_beta   90.00
_cell.angle_gamma   90.00
#
_symmetry.space_group_name_H-M   'P 1'
#
loop_
_entity.id
_entity.type
_entity.pdbx_description
1 polymer ?
#
loop_
_entity_poly.entity_id
_entity_poly.type
_entity_poly.pdbx_seq_one_letter_code
_entity_poly.pdbx_strand_id
1 'polypeptide(L)'
;MKISVEEISEIARKVKVELPEDTVNRHLKKAYQQLNRTAKVRGFRPGKVPLAILKRQYADQVHHEVGLELVNETLMEALEQTEIEVVGQSDLDREPLREGEPFRYSFIVEVRPEVVVNDYQKIPAQRKQLVVNEEEVDTELELRRQANSYLKSLDEPRPIQQGDHAVLDFKAFAEGKPVPDGEAKGFHLEVGGNRFNPDFETKLIGASKGEQREIEVTFPPDYGNKNLAGKNATFQVVIQDIKEQGLPELDDEFAKNLGDFDNLEDLRTAVRQELESKKEQQVDAEVWTQILDELISRKPFDVPQSMVEQELQRMVDTIRYRLSAQNLTLEQAGMDEETFK
;
A
#
# COMPACT_ATOMS: atom_id res chain seq x y z
N MET A 1 -19.48 10.70 38.02
CA MET A 1 -18.10 10.64 37.53
C MET A 1 -17.50 12.04 37.67
N LYS A 2 -16.27 12.19 38.14
CA LYS A 2 -15.53 13.46 38.12
C LYS A 2 -14.39 13.31 37.14
N ILE A 3 -14.22 14.33 36.27
CA ILE A 3 -13.21 14.37 35.24
C ILE A 3 -12.36 15.63 35.43
N SER A 4 -11.07 15.49 35.30
CA SER A 4 -10.15 16.62 35.24
C SER A 4 -9.12 16.42 34.15
N VAL A 5 -8.81 17.49 33.43
CA VAL A 5 -7.85 17.50 32.33
C VAL A 5 -6.64 18.29 32.78
N GLU A 6 -5.48 17.71 32.57
CA GLU A 6 -4.17 18.33 32.82
C GLU A 6 -3.40 18.44 31.50
N GLU A 7 -2.92 19.61 31.18
CA GLU A 7 -2.08 19.83 30.01
C GLU A 7 -0.65 19.36 30.31
N ILE A 8 -0.17 18.37 29.51
CA ILE A 8 1.21 17.88 29.60
C ILE A 8 2.12 18.63 28.64
N SER A 9 1.64 18.81 27.40
CA SER A 9 2.35 19.50 26.33
C SER A 9 1.37 20.09 25.32
N GLU A 10 1.85 20.76 24.28
CA GLU A 10 1.02 21.31 23.21
C GLU A 10 0.19 20.23 22.50
N ILE A 11 0.70 18.99 22.45
CA ILE A 11 0.09 17.85 21.74
C ILE A 11 -0.46 16.75 22.66
N ALA A 12 -0.37 16.89 23.99
CA ALA A 12 -0.78 15.85 24.92
C ALA A 12 -1.55 16.40 26.12
N ARG A 13 -2.64 15.72 26.50
CA ARG A 13 -3.46 15.99 27.65
C ARG A 13 -3.62 14.73 28.49
N LYS A 14 -3.51 14.85 29.83
CA LYS A 14 -3.82 13.78 30.76
C LYS A 14 -5.23 13.95 31.30
N VAL A 15 -6.07 12.99 31.03
CA VAL A 15 -7.44 12.92 31.53
C VAL A 15 -7.45 12.03 32.77
N LYS A 16 -7.87 12.58 33.90
CA LYS A 16 -8.02 11.84 35.16
C LYS A 16 -9.51 11.67 35.44
N VAL A 17 -9.92 10.45 35.71
CA VAL A 17 -11.30 10.07 35.96
C VAL A 17 -11.41 9.47 37.36
N GLU A 18 -12.38 9.95 38.12
CA GLU A 18 -12.74 9.41 39.43
C GLU A 18 -14.20 8.92 39.41
N LEU A 19 -14.39 7.63 39.63
CA LEU A 19 -15.69 7.00 39.76
C LEU A 19 -16.08 6.91 41.23
N PRO A 20 -17.31 7.29 41.57
CA PRO A 20 -17.75 7.23 42.99
C PRO A 20 -17.85 5.81 43.50
N GLU A 21 -17.67 5.65 44.83
CA GLU A 21 -17.75 4.40 45.55
C GLU A 21 -19.02 3.60 45.24
N ASP A 22 -20.18 4.24 45.13
CA ASP A 22 -21.45 3.58 44.85
C ASP A 22 -21.43 2.84 43.50
N THR A 23 -20.78 3.42 42.49
CA THR A 23 -20.61 2.77 41.18
C THR A 23 -19.70 1.57 41.29
N VAL A 24 -18.57 1.70 41.98
CA VAL A 24 -17.62 0.61 42.21
C VAL A 24 -18.28 -0.56 42.94
N ASN A 25 -18.96 -0.27 44.06
CA ASN A 25 -19.61 -1.28 44.87
C ASN A 25 -20.73 -2.02 44.11
N ARG A 26 -21.47 -1.33 43.26
CA ARG A 26 -22.51 -1.90 42.38
C ARG A 26 -21.91 -2.91 41.38
N HIS A 27 -20.82 -2.56 40.73
CA HIS A 27 -20.15 -3.42 39.74
C HIS A 27 -19.49 -4.63 40.45
N LEU A 28 -18.82 -4.41 41.57
CA LEU A 28 -18.26 -5.49 42.37
C LEU A 28 -19.33 -6.49 42.83
N LYS A 29 -20.49 -5.99 43.31
CA LYS A 29 -21.61 -6.86 43.74
C LYS A 29 -22.13 -7.69 42.56
N LYS A 30 -22.28 -7.10 41.37
CA LYS A 30 -22.70 -7.78 40.14
C LYS A 30 -21.68 -8.85 39.73
N ALA A 31 -20.39 -8.53 39.72
CA ALA A 31 -19.31 -9.46 39.39
C ALA A 31 -19.25 -10.64 40.33
N TYR A 32 -19.30 -10.43 41.64
CA TYR A 32 -19.37 -11.53 42.62
C TYR A 32 -20.62 -12.38 42.49
N GLN A 33 -21.78 -11.81 42.13
CA GLN A 33 -22.98 -12.59 41.84
C GLN A 33 -22.83 -13.48 40.62
N GLN A 34 -22.20 -12.97 39.57
CA GLN A 34 -21.92 -13.76 38.37
C GLN A 34 -20.89 -14.86 38.68
N LEU A 35 -19.80 -14.52 39.33
CA LEU A 35 -18.78 -15.48 39.75
C LEU A 35 -19.37 -16.60 40.59
N ASN A 36 -20.27 -16.30 41.53
CA ASN A 36 -20.89 -17.32 42.38
C ASN A 36 -21.60 -18.41 41.59
N ARG A 37 -22.15 -18.10 40.42
CA ARG A 37 -22.86 -19.07 39.57
C ARG A 37 -21.91 -20.07 38.90
N THR A 38 -20.67 -19.67 38.65
CA THR A 38 -19.70 -20.45 37.89
C THR A 38 -18.53 -20.97 38.73
N ALA A 39 -18.21 -20.31 39.82
CA ALA A 39 -17.06 -20.63 40.67
C ALA A 39 -17.12 -22.07 41.25
N LYS A 40 -16.02 -22.79 41.06
CA LYS A 40 -15.82 -24.14 41.61
C LYS A 40 -14.97 -24.02 42.87
N VAL A 41 -15.62 -23.96 44.03
CA VAL A 41 -14.93 -23.90 45.35
C VAL A 41 -15.08 -25.23 46.06
N ARG A 42 -13.96 -25.79 46.52
CA ARG A 42 -13.97 -27.09 47.21
C ARG A 42 -14.86 -27.03 48.46
N GLY A 43 -15.83 -27.93 48.56
CA GLY A 43 -16.78 -27.98 49.67
C GLY A 43 -18.09 -27.21 49.43
N PHE A 44 -18.26 -26.53 48.32
CA PHE A 44 -19.48 -25.78 48.01
C PHE A 44 -20.03 -26.13 46.64
N ARG A 45 -21.36 -26.14 46.52
CA ARG A 45 -22.05 -26.29 45.23
C ARG A 45 -22.02 -24.96 44.48
N PRO A 46 -21.78 -24.94 43.13
CA PRO A 46 -21.91 -23.72 42.34
C PRO A 46 -23.21 -22.99 42.63
N GLY A 47 -23.16 -21.67 42.80
CA GLY A 47 -24.29 -20.81 43.16
C GLY A 47 -24.63 -20.71 44.63
N LYS A 48 -23.93 -21.46 45.51
CA LYS A 48 -24.17 -21.47 46.97
C LYS A 48 -22.91 -21.18 47.79
N VAL A 49 -21.88 -20.61 47.18
CA VAL A 49 -20.65 -20.22 47.87
C VAL A 49 -20.91 -18.93 48.66
N PRO A 50 -20.57 -18.88 49.97
CA PRO A 50 -20.67 -17.65 50.75
C PRO A 50 -19.79 -16.55 50.18
N LEU A 51 -20.29 -15.31 50.10
CA LEU A 51 -19.58 -14.16 49.52
C LEU A 51 -18.21 -13.91 50.18
N ALA A 52 -18.09 -14.11 51.51
CA ALA A 52 -16.82 -13.95 52.19
C ALA A 52 -15.72 -14.91 51.71
N ILE A 53 -16.09 -16.12 51.27
CA ILE A 53 -15.16 -17.09 50.72
C ILE A 53 -14.76 -16.70 49.30
N LEU A 54 -15.71 -16.24 48.48
CA LEU A 54 -15.43 -15.73 47.15
C LEU A 54 -14.49 -14.52 47.17
N LYS A 55 -14.78 -13.56 48.05
CA LYS A 55 -13.91 -12.39 48.26
C LYS A 55 -12.51 -12.80 48.69
N ARG A 56 -12.37 -13.78 49.58
CA ARG A 56 -11.05 -14.24 50.04
C ARG A 56 -10.24 -14.94 48.95
N GLN A 57 -10.88 -15.66 48.03
CA GLN A 57 -10.19 -16.46 47.02
C GLN A 57 -10.01 -15.75 45.67
N TYR A 58 -10.90 -14.84 45.30
CA TYR A 58 -11.00 -14.27 44.01
C TYR A 58 -10.98 -12.72 44.00
N ALA A 59 -10.64 -12.07 45.12
CA ALA A 59 -10.68 -10.63 45.24
C ALA A 59 -9.83 -9.96 44.16
N ASP A 60 -8.57 -10.35 44.02
CA ASP A 60 -7.62 -9.72 43.07
C ASP A 60 -8.10 -9.87 41.63
N GLN A 61 -8.59 -11.07 41.26
CA GLN A 61 -9.13 -11.31 39.94
C GLN A 61 -10.38 -10.47 39.68
N VAL A 62 -11.35 -10.49 40.60
CA VAL A 62 -12.61 -9.73 40.43
C VAL A 62 -12.35 -8.22 40.37
N HIS A 63 -11.47 -7.73 41.26
CA HIS A 63 -11.12 -6.31 41.26
C HIS A 63 -10.42 -5.89 39.97
N HIS A 64 -9.55 -6.76 39.45
CA HIS A 64 -8.88 -6.51 38.17
C HIS A 64 -9.87 -6.46 36.99
N GLU A 65 -10.75 -7.47 36.89
CA GLU A 65 -11.76 -7.58 35.84
C GLU A 65 -12.77 -6.41 35.88
N VAL A 66 -13.29 -6.10 37.09
CA VAL A 66 -14.21 -4.98 37.26
C VAL A 66 -13.54 -3.64 36.98
N GLY A 67 -12.27 -3.46 37.34
CA GLY A 67 -11.52 -2.26 37.00
C GLY A 67 -11.40 -2.07 35.51
N LEU A 68 -11.14 -3.12 34.70
CA LEU A 68 -11.14 -3.06 33.26
C LEU A 68 -12.52 -2.77 32.68
N GLU A 69 -13.57 -3.43 33.18
CA GLU A 69 -14.96 -3.20 32.77
C GLU A 69 -15.36 -1.75 32.97
N LEU A 70 -15.07 -1.17 34.14
CA LEU A 70 -15.36 0.23 34.47
C LEU A 70 -14.62 1.20 33.57
N VAL A 71 -13.33 0.97 33.28
CA VAL A 71 -12.57 1.80 32.35
C VAL A 71 -13.21 1.76 30.97
N ASN A 72 -13.49 0.57 30.43
CA ASN A 72 -14.06 0.41 29.10
C ASN A 72 -15.45 1.06 28.97
N GLU A 73 -16.28 0.98 30.00
CA GLU A 73 -17.62 1.57 30.01
C GLU A 73 -17.57 3.11 30.10
N THR A 74 -16.59 3.67 30.82
CA THR A 74 -16.59 5.11 31.14
C THR A 74 -15.60 5.93 30.34
N LEU A 75 -14.66 5.29 29.60
CA LEU A 75 -13.62 5.97 28.83
C LEU A 75 -14.21 6.91 27.77
N MET A 76 -15.14 6.39 26.95
CA MET A 76 -15.75 7.18 25.87
C MET A 76 -16.58 8.32 26.42
N GLU A 77 -17.36 8.07 27.47
CA GLU A 77 -18.13 9.12 28.15
C GLU A 77 -17.21 10.19 28.76
N ALA A 78 -16.06 9.77 29.31
CA ALA A 78 -15.08 10.72 29.82
C ALA A 78 -14.48 11.59 28.74
N LEU A 79 -14.19 11.03 27.54
CA LEU A 79 -13.70 11.78 26.40
C LEU A 79 -14.74 12.78 25.88
N GLU A 80 -16.00 12.35 25.72
CA GLU A 80 -17.08 13.22 25.26
C GLU A 80 -17.31 14.42 26.18
N GLN A 81 -17.20 14.22 27.51
CA GLN A 81 -17.37 15.32 28.48
C GLN A 81 -16.22 16.32 28.50
N THR A 82 -15.05 15.99 27.94
CA THR A 82 -13.90 16.90 27.89
C THR A 82 -13.93 17.85 26.71
N GLU A 83 -14.77 17.61 25.70
CA GLU A 83 -14.82 18.35 24.42
C GLU A 83 -13.47 18.46 23.70
N ILE A 84 -12.53 17.54 23.96
CA ILE A 84 -11.20 17.52 23.37
C ILE A 84 -11.26 16.77 22.04
N GLU A 85 -10.75 17.36 20.97
CA GLU A 85 -10.49 16.66 19.70
C GLU A 85 -9.31 15.70 19.84
N VAL A 86 -9.59 14.43 20.15
CA VAL A 86 -8.59 13.40 20.33
C VAL A 86 -8.19 12.84 18.96
N VAL A 87 -6.89 12.86 18.66
CA VAL A 87 -6.30 12.24 17.44
C VAL A 87 -5.67 10.88 17.73
N GLY A 88 -5.33 10.61 19.00
CA GLY A 88 -4.81 9.34 19.45
C GLY A 88 -4.90 9.20 20.97
N GLN A 89 -4.74 7.97 21.44
CA GLN A 89 -4.72 7.67 22.86
C GLN A 89 -3.50 6.82 23.16
N SER A 90 -2.77 7.20 24.18
CA SER A 90 -1.66 6.43 24.73
C SER A 90 -1.83 6.27 26.24
N ASP A 91 -1.06 5.36 26.82
CA ASP A 91 -0.84 5.18 28.26
C ASP A 91 -2.10 5.27 29.15
N LEU A 92 -2.69 4.12 29.41
CA LEU A 92 -3.74 3.96 30.43
C LEU A 92 -3.10 3.53 31.76
N ASP A 93 -3.21 4.38 32.77
CA ASP A 93 -2.81 4.10 34.13
C ASP A 93 -4.03 4.01 35.04
N ARG A 94 -4.06 3.03 35.96
CA ARG A 94 -5.18 2.85 36.88
C ARG A 94 -4.71 2.46 38.27
N GLU A 95 -5.35 3.00 39.28
CA GLU A 95 -5.16 2.60 40.67
C GLU A 95 -5.79 1.21 40.91
N PRO A 96 -5.26 0.44 41.86
CA PRO A 96 -5.92 -0.79 42.28
C PRO A 96 -7.34 -0.51 42.81
N LEU A 97 -8.33 -1.18 42.21
CA LEU A 97 -9.72 -1.07 42.65
C LEU A 97 -9.91 -1.68 44.01
N ARG A 98 -10.54 -0.92 44.95
CA ARG A 98 -10.84 -1.36 46.28
C ARG A 98 -12.32 -1.18 46.64
N GLU A 99 -12.90 -2.12 47.32
CA GLU A 99 -14.27 -2.04 47.77
C GLU A 99 -14.42 -0.93 48.84
N GLY A 100 -15.41 -0.08 48.69
CA GLY A 100 -15.66 1.03 49.61
C GLY A 100 -14.80 2.29 49.33
N GLU A 101 -14.03 2.30 48.28
CA GLU A 101 -13.22 3.44 47.87
C GLU A 101 -13.60 3.90 46.44
N PRO A 102 -13.46 5.19 46.11
CA PRO A 102 -13.57 5.66 44.71
C PRO A 102 -12.48 5.02 43.85
N PHE A 103 -12.82 4.68 42.64
CA PHE A 103 -11.85 4.15 41.65
C PHE A 103 -11.32 5.26 40.77
N ARG A 104 -10.00 5.35 40.64
CA ARG A 104 -9.33 6.32 39.84
C ARG A 104 -8.52 5.70 38.75
N TYR A 105 -8.61 6.29 37.56
CA TYR A 105 -7.74 5.98 36.45
C TYR A 105 -7.39 7.23 35.67
N SER A 106 -6.33 7.19 34.89
CA SER A 106 -5.93 8.27 34.02
C SER A 106 -5.41 7.74 32.71
N PHE A 107 -5.57 8.51 31.66
CA PHE A 107 -5.04 8.19 30.34
C PHE A 107 -4.53 9.44 29.67
N ILE A 108 -3.57 9.27 28.75
CA ILE A 108 -3.02 10.34 27.95
C ILE A 108 -3.71 10.31 26.60
N VAL A 109 -4.17 11.46 26.14
CA VAL A 109 -4.71 11.67 24.81
C VAL A 109 -3.81 12.60 24.02
N GLU A 110 -3.61 12.26 22.78
CA GLU A 110 -2.95 13.12 21.82
C GLU A 110 -3.99 14.03 21.17
N VAL A 111 -3.65 15.31 21.09
CA VAL A 111 -4.50 16.34 20.52
C VAL A 111 -3.81 17.02 19.35
N ARG A 112 -4.62 17.54 18.42
CA ARG A 112 -4.07 18.31 17.31
C ARG A 112 -3.47 19.61 17.83
N PRO A 113 -2.20 19.94 17.47
CA PRO A 113 -1.61 21.21 17.88
C PRO A 113 -2.32 22.37 17.21
N GLU A 114 -2.52 23.46 17.94
CA GLU A 114 -3.01 24.74 17.38
C GLU A 114 -1.83 25.51 16.79
N VAL A 115 -1.66 25.40 15.47
CA VAL A 115 -0.57 26.08 14.75
C VAL A 115 -1.03 27.46 14.30
N VAL A 116 -0.63 28.52 15.04
CA VAL A 116 -0.88 29.90 14.65
C VAL A 116 0.29 30.43 13.84
N VAL A 117 0.09 30.66 12.56
CA VAL A 117 1.11 31.20 11.65
C VAL A 117 0.94 32.72 11.55
N ASN A 118 1.80 33.47 12.24
CA ASN A 118 1.71 34.93 12.29
C ASN A 118 2.57 35.63 11.23
N ASP A 119 3.63 34.99 10.75
CA ASP A 119 4.62 35.58 9.83
C ASP A 119 4.70 34.81 8.50
N TYR A 120 3.58 34.78 7.79
CA TYR A 120 3.44 34.13 6.49
C TYR A 120 3.73 35.05 5.29
N GLN A 121 4.00 36.35 5.55
CA GLN A 121 4.29 37.30 4.50
C GLN A 121 5.77 37.31 4.13
N LYS A 122 6.07 37.62 2.85
CA LYS A 122 7.46 37.77 2.33
C LYS A 122 8.30 36.52 2.52
N ILE A 123 7.71 35.38 2.28
CA ILE A 123 8.46 34.12 2.25
C ILE A 123 9.31 34.09 0.97
N PRO A 124 10.62 33.93 1.05
CA PRO A 124 11.46 33.81 -0.13
C PRO A 124 11.20 32.46 -0.80
N ALA A 125 10.80 32.47 -2.05
CA ALA A 125 10.68 31.28 -2.88
C ALA A 125 11.31 31.56 -4.24
N GLN A 126 11.99 30.58 -4.78
CA GLN A 126 12.60 30.65 -6.09
C GLN A 126 11.75 29.86 -7.09
N ARG A 127 11.23 30.54 -8.08
CA ARG A 127 10.52 29.91 -9.22
C ARG A 127 11.52 29.69 -10.34
N LYS A 128 11.78 28.44 -10.71
CA LYS A 128 12.61 28.09 -11.86
C LYS A 128 11.89 28.51 -13.14
N GLN A 129 12.65 29.11 -14.08
CA GLN A 129 12.11 29.36 -15.40
C GLN A 129 12.06 28.06 -16.19
N LEU A 130 10.89 27.75 -16.73
CA LEU A 130 10.68 26.57 -17.54
C LEU A 130 10.78 26.94 -19.02
N VAL A 131 11.51 26.12 -19.75
CA VAL A 131 11.54 26.13 -21.19
C VAL A 131 11.36 24.69 -21.66
N VAL A 132 10.39 24.45 -22.52
CA VAL A 132 10.27 23.20 -23.26
C VAL A 132 11.06 23.38 -24.54
N ASN A 133 12.05 22.54 -24.77
CA ASN A 133 12.84 22.56 -25.98
C ASN A 133 12.27 21.59 -27.05
N GLU A 134 12.71 21.72 -28.29
CA GLU A 134 12.24 20.85 -29.39
C GLU A 134 12.63 19.40 -29.20
N GLU A 135 13.78 19.10 -28.56
CA GLU A 135 14.23 17.75 -28.30
C GLU A 135 13.28 17.00 -27.34
N GLU A 136 12.69 17.71 -26.36
CA GLU A 136 11.71 17.12 -25.45
C GLU A 136 10.40 16.81 -26.17
N VAL A 137 9.98 17.67 -27.09
CA VAL A 137 8.79 17.44 -27.91
C VAL A 137 9.02 16.25 -28.83
N ASP A 138 10.18 16.18 -29.49
CA ASP A 138 10.54 15.06 -30.36
C ASP A 138 10.64 13.75 -29.59
N THR A 139 11.19 13.76 -28.38
CA THR A 139 11.27 12.60 -27.50
C THR A 139 9.88 12.09 -27.12
N GLU A 140 8.97 12.98 -26.73
CA GLU A 140 7.60 12.62 -26.38
C GLU A 140 6.83 12.08 -27.60
N LEU A 141 7.02 12.66 -28.78
CA LEU A 141 6.45 12.14 -30.03
C LEU A 141 6.98 10.75 -30.36
N GLU A 142 8.27 10.50 -30.17
CA GLU A 142 8.85 9.19 -30.39
C GLU A 142 8.34 8.14 -29.38
N LEU A 143 8.13 8.51 -28.11
CA LEU A 143 7.47 7.65 -27.12
C LEU A 143 6.04 7.31 -27.55
N ARG A 144 5.28 8.28 -28.04
CA ARG A 144 3.93 8.04 -28.59
C ARG A 144 3.95 7.16 -29.83
N ARG A 145 4.93 7.35 -30.70
CA ARG A 145 5.17 6.51 -31.86
C ARG A 145 5.44 5.08 -31.49
N GLN A 146 6.32 4.84 -30.51
CA GLN A 146 6.63 3.50 -29.99
C GLN A 146 5.41 2.85 -29.33
N ALA A 147 4.63 3.60 -28.56
CA ALA A 147 3.40 3.12 -27.93
C ALA A 147 2.32 2.70 -28.97
N ASN A 148 2.36 3.27 -30.17
CA ASN A 148 1.47 2.96 -31.28
C ASN A 148 2.13 2.07 -32.35
N SER A 149 3.17 1.36 -31.99
CA SER A 149 3.80 0.38 -32.86
C SER A 149 2.83 -0.75 -33.21
N TYR A 150 2.98 -1.31 -34.40
CA TYR A 150 2.16 -2.43 -34.87
C TYR A 150 3.03 -3.60 -35.33
N LEU A 151 2.47 -4.79 -35.34
CA LEU A 151 3.18 -5.97 -35.81
C LEU A 151 2.92 -6.14 -37.31
N LYS A 152 4.00 -6.12 -38.11
CA LYS A 152 3.96 -6.44 -39.53
C LYS A 152 4.70 -7.74 -39.82
N SER A 153 4.23 -8.50 -40.80
CA SER A 153 4.97 -9.66 -41.30
C SER A 153 6.22 -9.18 -42.04
N LEU A 154 7.28 -10.01 -41.96
CA LEU A 154 8.53 -9.68 -42.66
C LEU A 154 8.32 -9.59 -44.19
N ASP A 155 8.82 -8.52 -44.79
CA ASP A 155 8.78 -8.33 -46.24
C ASP A 155 9.66 -9.38 -46.95
N GLU A 156 10.83 -9.70 -46.36
CA GLU A 156 11.74 -10.74 -46.81
C GLU A 156 11.96 -11.79 -45.73
N PRO A 157 11.95 -13.10 -46.08
CA PRO A 157 12.21 -14.16 -45.12
C PRO A 157 13.62 -14.03 -44.53
N ARG A 158 13.72 -13.86 -43.23
CA ARG A 158 14.96 -13.87 -42.46
C ARG A 158 14.79 -14.65 -41.17
N PRO A 159 15.90 -15.11 -40.56
CA PRO A 159 15.86 -15.71 -39.23
C PRO A 159 15.41 -14.70 -38.16
N ILE A 160 14.82 -15.22 -37.07
CA ILE A 160 14.39 -14.47 -35.88
C ILE A 160 15.57 -13.69 -35.29
N GLN A 161 15.34 -12.42 -35.01
CA GLN A 161 16.25 -11.52 -34.31
C GLN A 161 15.68 -11.09 -32.97
N GLN A 162 16.51 -10.50 -32.13
CA GLN A 162 16.05 -9.91 -30.89
C GLN A 162 15.09 -8.72 -31.19
N GLY A 163 13.95 -8.69 -30.49
CA GLY A 163 12.90 -7.70 -30.71
C GLY A 163 11.83 -8.15 -31.72
N ASP A 164 12.02 -9.28 -32.42
CA ASP A 164 10.97 -9.83 -33.27
C ASP A 164 9.86 -10.50 -32.45
N HIS A 165 8.67 -10.54 -33.03
CA HIS A 165 7.54 -11.28 -32.48
C HIS A 165 7.37 -12.60 -33.26
N ALA A 166 7.66 -13.71 -32.59
CA ALA A 166 7.49 -15.04 -33.15
C ALA A 166 6.07 -15.56 -32.85
N VAL A 167 5.40 -16.10 -33.87
CA VAL A 167 4.15 -16.85 -33.73
C VAL A 167 4.52 -18.32 -33.70
N LEU A 168 4.29 -18.99 -32.57
CA LEU A 168 4.78 -20.32 -32.27
C LEU A 168 3.64 -21.30 -31.97
N ASP A 169 3.81 -22.53 -32.46
CA ASP A 169 3.13 -23.67 -31.88
C ASP A 169 4.16 -24.45 -31.05
N PHE A 170 3.80 -24.80 -29.82
CA PHE A 170 4.73 -25.58 -29.00
C PHE A 170 4.02 -26.64 -28.17
N LYS A 171 4.80 -27.68 -27.79
CA LYS A 171 4.44 -28.70 -26.81
C LYS A 171 5.58 -28.86 -25.81
N ALA A 172 5.21 -28.77 -24.52
CA ALA A 172 6.15 -28.89 -23.42
C ALA A 172 6.15 -30.30 -22.83
N PHE A 173 7.34 -30.83 -22.57
CA PHE A 173 7.58 -32.09 -21.89
C PHE A 173 8.47 -31.87 -20.68
N ALA A 174 8.11 -32.38 -19.53
CA ALA A 174 8.96 -32.40 -18.34
C ALA A 174 9.28 -33.86 -17.99
N GLU A 175 10.57 -34.17 -17.82
CA GLU A 175 11.03 -35.55 -17.53
C GLU A 175 10.48 -36.57 -18.53
N GLY A 176 10.35 -36.19 -19.81
CA GLY A 176 9.86 -37.06 -20.89
C GLY A 176 8.33 -37.29 -20.92
N LYS A 177 7.56 -36.60 -20.03
CA LYS A 177 6.09 -36.65 -20.00
C LYS A 177 5.50 -35.33 -20.48
N PRO A 178 4.39 -35.36 -21.24
CA PRO A 178 3.72 -34.11 -21.62
C PRO A 178 3.25 -33.38 -20.39
N VAL A 179 3.50 -32.06 -20.36
CA VAL A 179 3.06 -31.18 -19.27
C VAL A 179 1.55 -30.90 -19.45
N PRO A 180 0.71 -31.08 -18.42
CA PRO A 180 -0.68 -30.64 -18.48
C PRO A 180 -0.75 -29.16 -18.83
N ASP A 181 -1.59 -28.80 -19.81
CA ASP A 181 -1.69 -27.43 -20.36
C ASP A 181 -0.39 -26.86 -20.94
N GLY A 182 0.56 -27.71 -21.27
CA GLY A 182 1.86 -27.36 -21.88
C GLY A 182 1.86 -27.29 -23.41
N GLU A 183 0.69 -27.24 -24.06
CA GLU A 183 0.54 -27.08 -25.52
C GLU A 183 -0.13 -25.75 -25.83
N ALA A 184 0.46 -25.00 -26.76
CA ALA A 184 -0.16 -23.80 -27.29
C ALA A 184 0.00 -23.73 -28.81
N LYS A 185 -1.01 -23.19 -29.48
CA LYS A 185 -1.00 -22.89 -30.92
C LYS A 185 -1.18 -21.41 -31.17
N GLY A 186 -0.42 -20.88 -32.12
CA GLY A 186 -0.46 -19.45 -32.44
C GLY A 186 -0.01 -18.56 -31.27
N PHE A 187 0.88 -19.05 -30.43
CA PHE A 187 1.38 -18.28 -29.30
C PHE A 187 2.29 -17.14 -29.79
N HIS A 188 1.96 -15.92 -29.41
CA HIS A 188 2.74 -14.74 -29.75
C HIS A 188 3.79 -14.46 -28.66
N LEU A 189 5.05 -14.45 -29.03
CA LEU A 189 6.19 -14.21 -28.14
C LEU A 189 7.11 -13.13 -28.71
N GLU A 190 7.34 -12.09 -27.94
CA GLU A 190 8.39 -11.10 -28.19
C GLU A 190 9.74 -11.70 -27.76
N VAL A 191 10.66 -11.84 -28.71
CA VAL A 191 11.96 -12.47 -28.47
C VAL A 191 12.92 -11.46 -27.86
N GLY A 192 13.30 -11.69 -26.61
CA GLY A 192 14.11 -10.76 -25.79
C GLY A 192 13.29 -9.83 -24.88
N GLY A 193 11.95 -9.99 -24.86
CA GLY A 193 11.05 -9.26 -23.94
C GLY A 193 11.06 -9.80 -22.52
N ASN A 194 11.69 -10.94 -22.27
CA ASN A 194 11.77 -11.63 -20.95
C ASN A 194 10.39 -11.93 -20.33
N ARG A 195 9.36 -12.08 -21.17
CA ARG A 195 7.99 -12.33 -20.70
C ARG A 195 7.66 -13.79 -20.45
N PHE A 196 8.40 -14.69 -21.10
CA PHE A 196 8.20 -16.13 -20.94
C PHE A 196 9.35 -16.76 -20.17
N ASN A 197 10.49 -16.94 -20.81
CA ASN A 197 11.72 -17.41 -20.20
C ASN A 197 12.90 -16.92 -21.03
N PRO A 198 13.90 -16.24 -20.43
CA PRO A 198 15.04 -15.67 -21.17
C PRO A 198 15.84 -16.69 -21.98
N ASP A 199 16.05 -17.90 -21.44
CA ASP A 199 16.78 -18.97 -22.12
C ASP A 199 16.00 -19.50 -23.32
N PHE A 200 14.69 -19.63 -23.19
CA PHE A 200 13.80 -20.04 -24.28
C PHE A 200 13.84 -19.03 -25.42
N GLU A 201 13.66 -17.75 -25.08
CA GLU A 201 13.65 -16.64 -26.05
C GLU A 201 14.98 -16.53 -26.80
N THR A 202 16.10 -16.65 -26.08
CA THR A 202 17.44 -16.61 -26.65
C THR A 202 17.69 -17.76 -27.64
N LYS A 203 17.20 -18.96 -27.34
CA LYS A 203 17.33 -20.14 -28.19
C LYS A 203 16.45 -20.11 -29.44
N LEU A 204 15.45 -19.21 -29.49
CA LEU A 204 14.68 -18.98 -30.71
C LEU A 204 15.41 -18.09 -31.74
N ILE A 205 16.37 -17.29 -31.30
CA ILE A 205 17.12 -16.41 -32.19
C ILE A 205 17.82 -17.27 -33.25
N GLY A 206 17.77 -16.85 -34.50
CA GLY A 206 18.32 -17.55 -35.66
C GLY A 206 17.44 -18.67 -36.24
N ALA A 207 16.26 -18.92 -35.66
CA ALA A 207 15.29 -19.85 -36.24
C ALA A 207 14.51 -19.17 -37.39
N SER A 208 14.13 -19.98 -38.39
CA SER A 208 13.40 -19.49 -39.57
C SER A 208 11.93 -19.91 -39.53
N LYS A 209 11.09 -19.21 -40.30
CA LYS A 209 9.68 -19.58 -40.47
C LYS A 209 9.53 -21.00 -41.02
N GLY A 210 8.67 -21.78 -40.39
CA GLY A 210 8.44 -23.19 -40.71
C GLY A 210 9.45 -24.16 -40.07
N GLU A 211 10.49 -23.67 -39.40
CA GLU A 211 11.49 -24.50 -38.72
C GLU A 211 10.88 -25.14 -37.46
N GLN A 212 11.27 -26.40 -37.22
CA GLN A 212 10.99 -27.10 -35.99
C GLN A 212 12.24 -27.14 -35.15
N ARG A 213 12.12 -26.74 -33.88
CA ARG A 213 13.22 -26.67 -32.94
C ARG A 213 12.86 -27.31 -31.62
N GLU A 214 13.81 -28.05 -31.05
CA GLU A 214 13.67 -28.58 -29.71
C GLU A 214 14.50 -27.69 -28.75
N ILE A 215 13.84 -27.13 -27.75
CA ILE A 215 14.43 -26.16 -26.82
C ILE A 215 14.33 -26.72 -25.41
N GLU A 216 15.48 -26.97 -24.78
CA GLU A 216 15.55 -27.33 -23.36
C GLU A 216 15.68 -26.07 -22.49
N VAL A 217 14.86 -26.00 -21.46
CA VAL A 217 14.82 -24.84 -20.53
C VAL A 217 14.75 -25.37 -19.10
N THR A 218 15.51 -24.75 -18.21
CA THR A 218 15.43 -24.99 -16.77
C THR A 218 14.61 -23.91 -16.12
N PHE A 219 13.57 -24.29 -15.41
CA PHE A 219 12.73 -23.36 -14.67
C PHE A 219 13.19 -23.24 -13.22
N PRO A 220 13.18 -22.02 -12.65
CA PRO A 220 13.52 -21.82 -11.24
C PRO A 220 12.46 -22.44 -10.31
N PRO A 221 12.83 -22.76 -9.06
CA PRO A 221 11.91 -23.41 -8.10
C PRO A 221 10.67 -22.61 -7.75
N ASP A 222 10.74 -21.29 -7.87
CA ASP A 222 9.70 -20.31 -7.59
C ASP A 222 8.82 -19.94 -8.80
N TYR A 223 8.97 -20.68 -9.92
CA TYR A 223 8.18 -20.44 -11.12
C TYR A 223 6.69 -20.69 -10.87
N GLY A 224 5.82 -19.78 -11.32
CA GLY A 224 4.38 -19.78 -11.03
C GLY A 224 3.63 -21.06 -11.45
N ASN A 225 4.13 -21.81 -12.46
CA ASN A 225 3.55 -23.08 -12.87
C ASN A 225 4.21 -24.25 -12.11
N LYS A 226 3.49 -24.84 -11.16
CA LYS A 226 3.92 -25.96 -10.31
C LYS A 226 4.37 -27.21 -11.10
N ASN A 227 3.91 -27.38 -12.35
CA ASN A 227 4.30 -28.51 -13.19
C ASN A 227 5.69 -28.34 -13.80
N LEU A 228 6.19 -27.11 -13.88
CA LEU A 228 7.48 -26.72 -14.44
C LEU A 228 8.48 -26.26 -13.39
N ALA A 229 8.04 -25.78 -12.23
CA ALA A 229 8.88 -25.24 -11.16
C ALA A 229 9.99 -26.22 -10.75
N GLY A 230 11.25 -25.77 -10.83
CA GLY A 230 12.45 -26.55 -10.48
C GLY A 230 12.78 -27.70 -11.43
N LYS A 231 12.14 -27.75 -12.61
CA LYS A 231 12.35 -28.88 -13.57
C LYS A 231 12.98 -28.41 -14.86
N ASN A 232 13.63 -29.36 -15.53
CA ASN A 232 14.05 -29.22 -16.91
C ASN A 232 12.87 -29.58 -17.81
N ALA A 233 12.48 -28.67 -18.68
CA ALA A 233 11.44 -28.90 -19.65
C ALA A 233 11.98 -28.79 -21.07
N THR A 234 11.54 -29.69 -21.94
CA THR A 234 11.84 -29.72 -23.35
C THR A 234 10.62 -29.21 -24.13
N PHE A 235 10.80 -28.19 -24.92
CA PHE A 235 9.77 -27.63 -25.80
C PHE A 235 10.01 -28.02 -27.22
N GLN A 236 9.05 -28.69 -27.84
CA GLN A 236 9.01 -28.88 -29.28
C GLN A 236 8.24 -27.69 -29.89
N VAL A 237 8.98 -26.83 -30.60
CA VAL A 237 8.48 -25.56 -31.12
C VAL A 237 8.44 -25.60 -32.63
N VAL A 238 7.36 -25.09 -33.21
CA VAL A 238 7.23 -24.86 -34.66
C VAL A 238 7.02 -23.36 -34.87
N ILE A 239 7.87 -22.71 -35.65
CA ILE A 239 7.76 -21.29 -35.96
C ILE A 239 6.75 -21.12 -37.09
N GLN A 240 5.56 -20.61 -36.76
CA GLN A 240 4.48 -20.40 -37.71
C GLN A 240 4.66 -19.12 -38.53
N ASP A 241 5.06 -18.05 -37.83
CA ASP A 241 5.31 -16.76 -38.48
C ASP A 241 6.32 -15.93 -37.68
N ILE A 242 6.96 -14.99 -38.34
CA ILE A 242 7.86 -14.03 -37.73
C ILE A 242 7.35 -12.64 -38.11
N LYS A 243 7.10 -11.82 -37.10
CA LYS A 243 6.64 -10.44 -37.28
C LYS A 243 7.66 -9.50 -36.67
N GLU A 244 7.87 -8.37 -37.28
CA GLU A 244 8.68 -7.31 -36.72
C GLU A 244 7.79 -6.16 -36.23
N GLN A 245 8.30 -5.41 -35.29
CA GLN A 245 7.63 -4.22 -34.80
C GLN A 245 7.79 -3.10 -35.81
N GLY A 246 6.71 -2.76 -36.49
CA GLY A 246 6.64 -1.59 -37.35
C GLY A 246 6.32 -0.35 -36.53
N LEU A 247 7.04 0.74 -36.79
CA LEU A 247 6.72 2.03 -36.22
C LEU A 247 5.96 2.83 -37.30
N PRO A 248 4.82 3.45 -36.96
CA PRO A 248 4.12 4.34 -37.88
C PRO A 248 5.03 5.51 -38.30
N GLU A 249 4.86 6.05 -39.48
CA GLU A 249 5.55 7.29 -39.86
C GLU A 249 5.01 8.48 -39.08
N LEU A 250 5.87 9.43 -38.72
CA LEU A 250 5.44 10.68 -38.08
C LEU A 250 4.92 11.66 -39.16
N ASP A 251 3.66 11.45 -39.50
CA ASP A 251 2.96 12.22 -40.53
C ASP A 251 1.57 12.68 -40.04
N ASP A 252 0.81 13.31 -40.92
CA ASP A 252 -0.54 13.80 -40.61
C ASP A 252 -1.53 12.66 -40.35
N GLU A 253 -1.30 11.47 -40.92
CA GLU A 253 -2.13 10.29 -40.68
C GLU A 253 -1.89 9.75 -39.27
N PHE A 254 -0.65 9.74 -38.82
CA PHE A 254 -0.31 9.40 -37.42
C PHE A 254 -0.99 10.35 -36.43
N ALA A 255 -0.95 11.66 -36.71
CA ALA A 255 -1.61 12.64 -35.86
C ALA A 255 -3.13 12.39 -35.74
N LYS A 256 -3.80 12.14 -36.86
CA LYS A 256 -5.24 11.81 -36.91
C LYS A 256 -5.59 10.52 -36.17
N ASN A 257 -4.69 9.55 -36.20
CA ASN A 257 -4.89 8.28 -35.47
C ASN A 257 -4.72 8.41 -33.93
N LEU A 258 -3.98 9.43 -33.48
CA LEU A 258 -3.78 9.70 -32.05
C LEU A 258 -4.90 10.50 -31.38
N GLY A 259 -5.66 11.27 -32.20
CA GLY A 259 -6.75 12.10 -31.67
C GLY A 259 -7.30 13.07 -32.71
N ASP A 260 -8.03 14.07 -32.26
CA ASP A 260 -8.63 15.11 -33.10
C ASP A 260 -7.59 16.15 -33.53
N PHE A 261 -6.58 15.70 -34.30
CA PHE A 261 -5.54 16.58 -34.89
C PHE A 261 -5.66 16.56 -36.41
N ASP A 262 -5.58 17.71 -37.03
CA ASP A 262 -5.67 17.82 -38.51
C ASP A 262 -4.35 17.43 -39.21
N ASN A 263 -3.21 17.69 -38.53
CA ASN A 263 -1.88 17.45 -39.03
C ASN A 263 -0.85 17.23 -37.90
N LEU A 264 0.38 16.87 -38.27
CA LEU A 264 1.47 16.63 -37.33
C LEU A 264 1.86 17.88 -36.53
N GLU A 265 1.75 19.08 -37.11
CA GLU A 265 2.10 20.33 -36.41
C GLU A 265 1.12 20.65 -35.29
N ASP A 266 -0.16 20.34 -35.45
CA ASP A 266 -1.17 20.46 -34.40
C ASP A 266 -0.87 19.51 -33.26
N LEU A 267 -0.49 18.26 -33.53
CA LEU A 267 -0.05 17.28 -32.54
C LEU A 267 1.20 17.78 -31.79
N ARG A 268 2.22 18.30 -32.51
CA ARG A 268 3.43 18.88 -31.89
C ARG A 268 3.10 20.03 -30.97
N THR A 269 2.20 20.90 -31.38
CA THR A 269 1.74 22.03 -30.55
C THR A 269 1.03 21.57 -29.32
N ALA A 270 0.16 20.56 -29.41
CA ALA A 270 -0.52 19.98 -28.27
C ALA A 270 0.45 19.27 -27.28
N VAL A 271 1.42 18.53 -27.82
CA VAL A 271 2.47 17.87 -26.98
C VAL A 271 3.30 18.93 -26.27
N ARG A 272 3.68 20.03 -26.93
CA ARG A 272 4.40 21.14 -26.30
C ARG A 272 3.60 21.76 -25.18
N GLN A 273 2.33 22.06 -25.41
CA GLN A 273 1.45 22.60 -24.35
C GLN A 273 1.27 21.64 -23.16
N GLU A 274 1.18 20.34 -23.43
CA GLU A 274 1.11 19.34 -22.38
C GLU A 274 2.41 19.29 -21.54
N LEU A 275 3.57 19.31 -22.19
CA LEU A 275 4.88 19.36 -21.52
C LEU A 275 5.06 20.67 -20.73
N GLU A 276 4.65 21.81 -21.27
CA GLU A 276 4.65 23.10 -20.58
C GLU A 276 3.78 23.05 -19.31
N SER A 277 2.56 22.54 -19.45
CA SER A 277 1.63 22.40 -18.32
C SER A 277 2.17 21.45 -17.24
N LYS A 278 2.73 20.31 -17.62
CA LYS A 278 3.37 19.36 -16.67
C LYS A 278 4.54 20.01 -15.94
N LYS A 279 5.41 20.71 -16.66
CA LYS A 279 6.54 21.42 -16.05
C LYS A 279 6.07 22.55 -15.14
N GLU A 280 5.04 23.31 -15.53
CA GLU A 280 4.47 24.37 -14.70
C GLU A 280 3.93 23.82 -13.39
N GLN A 281 3.16 22.73 -13.43
CA GLN A 281 2.66 22.04 -12.23
C GLN A 281 3.82 21.56 -11.33
N GLN A 282 4.89 21.05 -11.92
CA GLN A 282 6.07 20.63 -11.16
C GLN A 282 6.76 21.81 -10.46
N VAL A 283 6.94 22.92 -11.16
CA VAL A 283 7.54 24.12 -10.55
C VAL A 283 6.66 24.73 -9.50
N ASP A 284 5.36 24.77 -9.72
CA ASP A 284 4.41 25.25 -8.72
C ASP A 284 4.47 24.36 -7.45
N ALA A 285 4.55 23.04 -7.62
CA ALA A 285 4.74 22.12 -6.49
C ALA A 285 6.08 22.36 -5.77
N GLU A 286 7.18 22.59 -6.50
CA GLU A 286 8.48 22.95 -5.90
C GLU A 286 8.41 24.26 -5.12
N VAL A 287 7.74 25.28 -5.66
CA VAL A 287 7.53 26.57 -4.98
C VAL A 287 6.70 26.38 -3.72
N TRP A 288 5.62 25.60 -3.79
CA TRP A 288 4.79 25.29 -2.62
C TRP A 288 5.62 24.57 -1.54
N THR A 289 6.46 23.62 -1.91
CA THR A 289 7.35 22.92 -0.97
C THR A 289 8.29 23.92 -0.29
N GLN A 290 8.95 24.81 -1.03
CA GLN A 290 9.83 25.84 -0.46
C GLN A 290 9.08 26.74 0.54
N ILE A 291 7.86 27.14 0.20
CA ILE A 291 7.04 27.98 1.09
C ILE A 291 6.68 27.23 2.37
N LEU A 292 6.26 25.96 2.26
CA LEU A 292 5.91 25.14 3.41
C LEU A 292 7.13 24.86 4.31
N ASP A 293 8.26 24.52 3.74
CA ASP A 293 9.49 24.28 4.48
C ASP A 293 9.95 25.52 5.26
N GLU A 294 9.86 26.69 4.62
CA GLU A 294 10.18 27.95 5.28
C GLU A 294 9.19 28.27 6.41
N LEU A 295 7.88 28.04 6.22
CA LEU A 295 6.86 28.21 7.27
C LEU A 295 7.11 27.30 8.46
N ILE A 296 7.40 26.02 8.22
CA ILE A 296 7.73 25.03 9.25
C ILE A 296 9.01 25.45 10.00
N SER A 297 10.04 25.91 9.25
CA SER A 297 11.29 26.38 9.84
C SER A 297 11.09 27.60 10.74
N ARG A 298 10.22 28.53 10.37
CA ARG A 298 9.92 29.73 11.19
C ARG A 298 9.16 29.40 12.47
N LYS A 299 8.30 28.39 12.43
CA LYS A 299 7.52 27.96 13.58
C LYS A 299 7.47 26.43 13.64
N PRO A 300 8.52 25.81 14.19
CA PRO A 300 8.50 24.38 14.45
C PRO A 300 7.41 24.07 15.50
N PHE A 301 6.73 22.95 15.33
CA PHE A 301 5.72 22.43 16.26
C PHE A 301 5.85 20.90 16.33
N ASP A 302 5.43 20.36 17.45
CA ASP A 302 5.41 18.91 17.64
C ASP A 302 4.20 18.30 16.94
N VAL A 303 4.39 17.13 16.35
CA VAL A 303 3.31 16.38 15.70
C VAL A 303 3.01 15.14 16.54
N PRO A 304 1.72 14.88 16.88
CA PRO A 304 1.34 13.66 17.58
C PRO A 304 1.76 12.41 16.82
N GLN A 305 2.28 11.42 17.56
CA GLN A 305 2.76 10.17 16.96
C GLN A 305 1.65 9.42 16.23
N SER A 306 0.44 9.42 16.79
CA SER A 306 -0.74 8.81 16.17
C SER A 306 -1.09 9.41 14.80
N MET A 307 -0.87 10.72 14.61
CA MET A 307 -1.09 11.37 13.30
C MET A 307 -0.05 10.91 12.28
N VAL A 308 1.21 10.75 12.72
CA VAL A 308 2.28 10.22 11.85
C VAL A 308 1.96 8.79 11.42
N GLU A 309 1.54 7.95 12.35
CA GLU A 309 1.17 6.56 12.08
C GLU A 309 -0.05 6.43 11.15
N GLN A 310 -1.06 7.27 11.36
CA GLN A 310 -2.24 7.31 10.49
C GLN A 310 -1.88 7.74 9.07
N GLU A 311 -1.03 8.77 8.91
CA GLU A 311 -0.60 9.22 7.59
C GLU A 311 0.26 8.17 6.90
N LEU A 312 1.19 7.53 7.61
CA LEU A 312 1.99 6.44 7.10
C LEU A 312 1.11 5.28 6.59
N GLN A 313 0.12 4.87 7.40
CA GLN A 313 -0.83 3.83 7.00
C GLN A 313 -1.61 4.23 5.74
N ARG A 314 -2.07 5.48 5.66
CA ARG A 314 -2.76 6.02 4.48
C ARG A 314 -1.88 6.00 3.22
N MET A 315 -0.60 6.32 3.38
CA MET A 315 0.38 6.26 2.27
C MET A 315 0.57 4.82 1.78
N VAL A 316 0.75 3.88 2.71
CA VAL A 316 0.89 2.44 2.40
C VAL A 316 -0.35 1.93 1.67
N ASP A 317 -1.55 2.24 2.16
CA ASP A 317 -2.80 1.80 1.54
C ASP A 317 -2.99 2.40 0.13
N THR A 318 -2.56 3.65 -0.07
CA THR A 318 -2.58 4.30 -1.39
C THR A 318 -1.66 3.58 -2.38
N ILE A 319 -0.46 3.19 -1.94
CA ILE A 319 0.50 2.46 -2.76
C ILE A 319 -0.05 1.06 -3.07
N ARG A 320 -0.58 0.34 -2.08
CA ARG A 320 -1.22 -0.96 -2.28
C ARG A 320 -2.35 -0.89 -3.30
N TYR A 321 -3.19 0.14 -3.21
CA TYR A 321 -4.28 0.34 -4.17
C TYR A 321 -3.75 0.54 -5.60
N ARG A 322 -2.71 1.37 -5.79
CA ARG A 322 -2.09 1.60 -7.10
C ARG A 322 -1.46 0.33 -7.67
N LEU A 323 -0.74 -0.44 -6.86
CA LEU A 323 -0.14 -1.70 -7.29
C LEU A 323 -1.20 -2.75 -7.63
N SER A 324 -2.28 -2.85 -6.84
CA SER A 324 -3.38 -3.77 -7.11
C SER A 324 -4.09 -3.47 -8.44
N ALA A 325 -4.20 -2.20 -8.82
CA ALA A 325 -4.74 -1.80 -10.12
C ALA A 325 -3.87 -2.26 -11.30
N GLN A 326 -2.58 -2.55 -11.04
CA GLN A 326 -1.62 -3.10 -12.00
C GLN A 326 -1.43 -4.62 -11.84
N ASN A 327 -2.23 -5.30 -10.98
CA ASN A 327 -2.08 -6.70 -10.61
C ASN A 327 -0.70 -7.04 -10.01
N LEU A 328 -0.07 -6.08 -9.35
CA LEU A 328 1.20 -6.24 -8.66
C LEU A 328 1.00 -6.26 -7.14
N THR A 329 1.84 -7.02 -6.42
CA THR A 329 1.95 -6.97 -4.95
C THR A 329 3.14 -6.10 -4.53
N LEU A 330 3.17 -5.68 -3.25
CA LEU A 330 4.31 -4.94 -2.69
C LEU A 330 5.62 -5.71 -2.85
N GLU A 331 5.61 -7.02 -2.59
CA GLU A 331 6.78 -7.89 -2.74
C GLU A 331 7.29 -7.95 -4.19
N GLN A 332 6.36 -8.03 -5.18
CA GLN A 332 6.70 -8.02 -6.61
C GLN A 332 7.24 -6.66 -7.07
N ALA A 333 6.87 -5.59 -6.38
CA ALA A 333 7.43 -4.25 -6.60
C ALA A 333 8.78 -4.03 -5.89
N GLY A 334 9.31 -5.06 -5.19
CA GLY A 334 10.57 -4.98 -4.43
C GLY A 334 10.46 -4.13 -3.16
N MET A 335 9.24 -3.94 -2.65
CA MET A 335 8.95 -3.14 -1.46
C MET A 335 8.58 -4.08 -0.31
N ASP A 336 9.33 -4.01 0.78
CA ASP A 336 9.03 -4.73 2.00
C ASP A 336 8.22 -3.86 2.96
N GLU A 337 7.19 -4.41 3.58
CA GLU A 337 6.32 -3.69 4.52
C GLU A 337 7.08 -3.15 5.75
N GLU A 338 8.18 -3.81 6.14
CA GLU A 338 9.05 -3.35 7.22
C GLU A 338 9.95 -2.17 6.81
N THR A 339 10.27 -2.04 5.53
CA THR A 339 11.11 -0.94 5.02
C THR A 339 10.31 0.36 4.88
N PHE A 340 8.97 0.27 4.89
CA PHE A 340 8.05 1.41 4.83
C PHE A 340 7.68 1.99 6.21
N LYS A 341 7.91 1.26 7.28
CA LYS A 341 7.71 1.70 8.68
C LYS A 341 8.99 2.27 9.26
#